data_70d70ac71c6e1b8797b71cac80a7c1c0
#
_entry.id   70d70ac71c6e1b8797b71cac80a7c1c0
#
_cell.length_a   1.000
_cell.length_b   1.000
_cell.length_c   1.000
_cell.angle_alpha   90.00
_cell.angle_beta   90.00
_cell.angle_gamma   90.00
#
_symmetry.space_group_name_H-M   'P 1'
#
loop_
_entity.id
_entity.type
_entity.pdbx_description
1 polymer ?
#
loop_
_entity_poly.entity_id
_entity_poly.type
_entity_poly.pdbx_seq_one_letter_code
_entity_poly.pdbx_strand_id
1 'polypeptide(L)'
;MNLPLVIANWKMNIPYFDEKDPKEDFEWAMHWKHIQHWFLKFHSIIRHYQWNRGVVDEYICTPFGIAPPLTSVHTCEENNGSDEVSPGSYIKVSIGFQDVSSHRSGARTGEMSASMLAGYLLRDNYSFCIIGHSERREFQKETDEVISEKLKRLLETDIVPVVCIGETLKDFEKGLTKEVLKNQIDVIFNSLESDKNIIIAYEPVWAIGSGKPAVPSDVNEIHKFIKDTVQSCAKITDINVLYGGSVNAENSKSFFEQKYIDGALVGGASLDPVEFGKICINYIHQMETQE
;
A
#
# COMPACT_ATOMS: atom_id res chain seq x y z
N MET A 1 1.33 1.65 -17.58
CA MET A 1 1.44 0.95 -16.27
C MET A 1 0.58 1.69 -15.27
N ASN A 2 -0.21 0.99 -14.45
CA ASN A 2 -1.10 1.61 -13.50
C ASN A 2 -0.42 1.74 -12.14
N LEU A 3 -0.59 2.89 -11.46
CA LEU A 3 -0.13 3.07 -10.07
C LEU A 3 -0.79 2.03 -9.15
N PRO A 4 -0.09 1.53 -8.11
CA PRO A 4 -0.69 0.66 -7.12
C PRO A 4 -1.65 1.46 -6.23
N LEU A 5 -2.95 1.27 -6.41
CA LEU A 5 -3.99 1.98 -5.66
C LEU A 5 -4.71 1.08 -4.64
N VAL A 6 -4.58 -0.25 -4.74
CA VAL A 6 -4.95 -1.18 -3.67
C VAL A 6 -3.69 -1.90 -3.22
N ILE A 7 -3.19 -1.55 -2.05
CA ILE A 7 -1.88 -1.97 -1.54
C ILE A 7 -2.05 -2.89 -0.33
N ALA A 8 -1.48 -4.08 -0.41
CA ALA A 8 -1.32 -4.99 0.72
C ALA A 8 -0.09 -4.61 1.55
N ASN A 9 -0.28 -4.15 2.76
CA ASN A 9 0.80 -3.97 3.74
C ASN A 9 0.83 -5.19 4.68
N TRP A 10 1.75 -6.12 4.43
CA TRP A 10 1.89 -7.32 5.27
C TRP A 10 2.50 -7.04 6.64
N LYS A 11 3.03 -5.82 6.84
CA LYS A 11 3.70 -5.43 8.09
C LYS A 11 4.81 -6.42 8.45
N MET A 12 4.93 -6.82 9.71
CA MET A 12 5.90 -7.83 10.18
C MET A 12 5.27 -9.25 10.16
N ASN A 13 4.58 -9.60 9.05
CA ASN A 13 3.96 -10.91 8.89
C ASN A 13 4.36 -11.54 7.56
N ILE A 14 4.27 -12.86 7.51
CA ILE A 14 4.29 -13.67 6.30
C ILE A 14 2.94 -14.37 6.25
N PRO A 15 2.22 -14.38 5.11
CA PRO A 15 0.97 -15.12 4.99
C PRO A 15 1.16 -16.58 5.40
N TYR A 16 0.27 -17.10 6.22
CA TYR A 16 0.32 -18.46 6.74
C TYR A 16 -0.96 -19.23 6.41
N PHE A 17 -0.86 -20.45 5.92
CA PHE A 17 -2.00 -21.22 5.39
C PHE A 17 -2.33 -22.53 6.09
N ASP A 18 -1.57 -22.93 7.11
CA ASP A 18 -1.88 -24.15 7.85
C ASP A 18 -2.04 -23.87 9.35
N GLU A 19 -3.28 -24.00 9.82
CA GLU A 19 -3.63 -23.84 11.23
C GLU A 19 -3.27 -25.06 12.08
N LYS A 20 -2.77 -26.15 11.49
CA LYS A 20 -2.70 -27.44 12.18
C LYS A 20 -1.43 -27.69 12.96
N ASP A 21 -0.33 -27.02 12.68
CA ASP A 21 0.87 -27.16 13.50
C ASP A 21 1.81 -25.95 13.52
N PRO A 22 1.64 -25.01 14.46
CA PRO A 22 2.57 -23.88 14.60
C PRO A 22 3.95 -24.28 15.16
N LYS A 23 4.22 -25.56 15.42
CA LYS A 23 5.46 -26.01 16.09
C LYS A 23 6.44 -26.76 15.20
N GLU A 24 6.02 -27.27 14.05
CA GLU A 24 6.90 -28.11 13.21
C GLU A 24 7.73 -27.37 12.17
N ASP A 25 7.46 -26.10 11.85
CA ASP A 25 7.95 -25.57 10.58
C ASP A 25 8.61 -24.19 10.64
N PHE A 26 9.64 -24.04 11.45
CA PHE A 26 10.58 -22.90 11.36
C PHE A 26 11.71 -23.17 10.34
N GLU A 27 11.43 -23.84 9.24
CA GLU A 27 12.37 -23.94 8.14
C GLU A 27 12.16 -22.79 7.15
N TRP A 28 13.24 -22.10 6.78
CA TRP A 28 13.20 -20.99 5.78
C TRP A 28 12.50 -21.38 4.46
N ALA A 29 12.56 -22.66 4.08
CA ALA A 29 11.87 -23.23 2.92
C ALA A 29 10.33 -23.13 3.02
N MET A 30 9.78 -22.99 4.22
CA MET A 30 8.34 -22.83 4.44
C MET A 30 7.86 -21.42 4.10
N HIS A 31 8.64 -20.39 4.41
CA HIS A 31 8.31 -19.01 4.05
C HIS A 31 8.10 -18.85 2.53
N TRP A 32 8.98 -19.44 1.73
CA TRP A 32 8.86 -19.43 0.27
C TRP A 32 7.57 -20.12 -0.19
N LYS A 33 7.23 -21.29 0.35
CA LYS A 33 6.01 -22.01 0.01
C LYS A 33 4.74 -21.25 0.38
N HIS A 34 4.72 -20.58 1.53
CA HIS A 34 3.57 -19.77 1.95
C HIS A 34 3.36 -18.57 1.02
N ILE A 35 4.42 -17.89 0.64
CA ILE A 35 4.36 -16.77 -0.32
C ILE A 35 3.91 -17.28 -1.68
N GLN A 36 4.48 -18.38 -2.18
CA GLN A 36 4.06 -19.01 -3.44
C GLN A 36 2.57 -19.37 -3.41
N HIS A 37 2.11 -20.00 -2.33
CA HIS A 37 0.70 -20.37 -2.17
C HIS A 37 -0.21 -19.13 -2.15
N TRP A 38 0.22 -18.05 -1.49
CA TRP A 38 -0.52 -16.79 -1.49
C TRP A 38 -0.69 -16.26 -2.92
N PHE A 39 0.38 -16.21 -3.72
CA PHE A 39 0.33 -15.77 -5.11
C PHE A 39 -0.57 -16.68 -5.97
N LEU A 40 -0.43 -17.99 -5.83
CA LEU A 40 -1.28 -18.97 -6.54
C LEU A 40 -2.77 -18.72 -6.29
N LYS A 41 -3.16 -18.55 -5.02
CA LYS A 41 -4.55 -18.29 -4.64
C LYS A 41 -5.03 -16.93 -5.13
N PHE A 42 -4.26 -15.89 -4.92
CA PHE A 42 -4.58 -14.54 -5.36
C PHE A 42 -4.78 -14.48 -6.89
N HIS A 43 -3.81 -14.98 -7.65
CA HIS A 43 -3.91 -15.03 -9.11
C HIS A 43 -5.11 -15.84 -9.59
N SER A 44 -5.39 -16.98 -8.97
CA SER A 44 -6.55 -17.80 -9.30
C SER A 44 -7.86 -17.03 -9.15
N ILE A 45 -8.01 -16.20 -8.13
CA ILE A 45 -9.20 -15.40 -7.87
C ILE A 45 -9.38 -14.30 -8.90
N ILE A 46 -8.32 -13.52 -9.17
CA ILE A 46 -8.37 -12.44 -10.15
C ILE A 46 -8.63 -13.02 -11.56
N ARG A 47 -7.96 -14.12 -11.91
CA ARG A 47 -8.12 -14.79 -13.19
C ARG A 47 -9.55 -15.33 -13.38
N HIS A 48 -10.14 -15.96 -12.35
CA HIS A 48 -11.51 -16.45 -12.41
C HIS A 48 -12.51 -15.31 -12.65
N TYR A 49 -12.30 -14.17 -12.01
CA TYR A 49 -13.11 -12.98 -12.25
C TYR A 49 -13.00 -12.49 -13.69
N GLN A 50 -11.80 -12.39 -14.25
CA GLN A 50 -11.54 -11.96 -15.62
C GLN A 50 -12.14 -12.94 -16.65
N TRP A 51 -11.93 -14.24 -16.44
CA TRP A 51 -12.48 -15.30 -17.32
C TRP A 51 -13.99 -15.20 -17.45
N ASN A 52 -14.70 -15.02 -16.35
CA ASN A 52 -16.17 -14.88 -16.35
C ASN A 52 -16.65 -13.64 -17.13
N ARG A 53 -15.76 -12.71 -17.43
CA ARG A 53 -16.05 -11.49 -18.23
C ARG A 53 -15.53 -11.56 -19.67
N GLY A 54 -14.98 -12.68 -20.07
CA GLY A 54 -14.46 -12.89 -21.42
C GLY A 54 -13.12 -12.20 -21.70
N VAL A 55 -12.43 -11.71 -20.65
CA VAL A 55 -11.05 -11.18 -20.77
C VAL A 55 -10.11 -12.36 -20.74
N VAL A 56 -9.58 -12.73 -21.90
CA VAL A 56 -8.71 -13.91 -22.09
C VAL A 56 -7.41 -13.41 -22.72
N ASP A 57 -6.27 -13.84 -22.17
CA ASP A 57 -4.93 -13.70 -22.76
C ASP A 57 -4.31 -12.29 -22.85
N GLU A 58 -4.69 -11.33 -22.02
CA GLU A 58 -3.99 -10.06 -21.93
C GLU A 58 -3.04 -10.01 -20.73
N TYR A 59 -1.84 -9.43 -20.99
CA TYR A 59 -0.90 -9.06 -19.93
C TYR A 59 -1.49 -7.88 -19.13
N ILE A 60 -1.94 -8.14 -17.91
CA ILE A 60 -2.61 -7.12 -17.11
C ILE A 60 -1.67 -6.62 -16.03
N CYS A 61 -1.15 -5.40 -16.20
CA CYS A 61 -0.61 -4.62 -15.10
C CYS A 61 -1.78 -4.14 -14.24
N THR A 62 -1.92 -4.73 -13.07
CA THR A 62 -2.99 -4.39 -12.15
C THR A 62 -2.67 -3.16 -11.32
N PRO A 63 -3.66 -2.35 -10.88
CA PRO A 63 -3.45 -1.27 -9.93
C PRO A 63 -3.29 -1.79 -8.49
N PHE A 64 -2.61 -2.93 -8.32
CA PHE A 64 -2.42 -3.60 -7.05
C PHE A 64 -0.96 -3.63 -6.65
N GLY A 65 -0.70 -3.53 -5.35
CA GLY A 65 0.64 -3.57 -4.79
C GLY A 65 0.73 -4.46 -3.55
N ILE A 66 1.92 -5.00 -3.30
CA ILE A 66 2.24 -5.76 -2.09
C ILE A 66 3.52 -5.19 -1.49
N ALA A 67 3.46 -4.81 -0.21
CA ALA A 67 4.61 -4.41 0.61
C ALA A 67 4.89 -5.52 1.65
N PRO A 68 5.70 -6.53 1.30
CA PRO A 68 6.10 -7.58 2.21
C PRO A 68 7.22 -7.11 3.15
N PRO A 69 7.57 -7.88 4.22
CA PRO A 69 8.84 -7.70 4.91
C PRO A 69 10.02 -7.71 3.93
N LEU A 70 11.06 -6.91 4.19
CA LEU A 70 12.21 -6.76 3.28
C LEU A 70 12.84 -8.10 2.88
N THR A 71 12.92 -9.05 3.82
CA THR A 71 13.46 -10.39 3.58
C THR A 71 12.63 -11.25 2.62
N SER A 72 11.40 -10.85 2.36
CA SER A 72 10.46 -11.56 1.48
C SER A 72 10.26 -10.90 0.12
N VAL A 73 10.84 -9.73 -0.11
CA VAL A 73 10.67 -8.96 -1.36
C VAL A 73 11.11 -9.79 -2.57
N HIS A 74 12.29 -10.41 -2.51
CA HIS A 74 12.80 -11.23 -3.61
C HIS A 74 11.89 -12.43 -3.91
N THR A 75 11.43 -13.14 -2.87
CA THR A 75 10.49 -14.25 -3.05
C THR A 75 9.16 -13.80 -3.65
N CYS A 76 8.67 -12.61 -3.29
CA CYS A 76 7.47 -12.05 -3.89
C CYS A 76 7.70 -11.74 -5.39
N GLU A 77 8.85 -11.20 -5.76
CA GLU A 77 9.19 -10.93 -7.16
C GLU A 77 9.29 -12.21 -8.00
N GLU A 78 9.93 -13.26 -7.48
CA GLU A 78 10.03 -14.55 -8.16
C GLU A 78 8.68 -15.21 -8.42
N ASN A 79 7.71 -15.02 -7.53
CA ASN A 79 6.37 -15.58 -7.66
C ASN A 79 5.38 -14.65 -8.39
N ASN A 80 5.77 -13.41 -8.65
CA ASN A 80 4.92 -12.39 -9.26
C ASN A 80 4.86 -12.55 -10.78
N GLY A 81 3.82 -13.24 -11.26
CA GLY A 81 3.58 -13.48 -12.69
C GLY A 81 4.49 -14.55 -13.29
N SER A 82 5.03 -15.49 -12.50
CA SER A 82 5.77 -16.63 -13.01
C SER A 82 4.83 -17.66 -13.64
N ASP A 83 5.24 -18.27 -14.77
CA ASP A 83 4.49 -19.35 -15.43
C ASP A 83 4.33 -20.60 -14.54
N GLU A 84 5.25 -20.80 -13.57
CA GLU A 84 5.16 -21.87 -12.58
C GLU A 84 4.01 -21.68 -11.61
N VAL A 85 3.75 -20.42 -11.23
CA VAL A 85 2.68 -20.05 -10.29
C VAL A 85 1.33 -19.94 -11.00
N SER A 86 1.32 -19.47 -12.24
CA SER A 86 0.08 -19.29 -13.01
C SER A 86 0.33 -19.45 -14.50
N PRO A 87 0.38 -20.69 -15.05
CA PRO A 87 0.59 -20.90 -16.47
C PRO A 87 -0.42 -20.14 -17.34
N GLY A 88 0.07 -19.31 -18.26
CA GLY A 88 -0.75 -18.49 -19.15
C GLY A 88 -1.52 -17.36 -18.44
N SER A 89 -1.11 -16.95 -17.24
CA SER A 89 -1.67 -15.78 -16.55
C SER A 89 -0.56 -14.77 -16.31
N TYR A 90 -0.72 -13.58 -16.87
CA TYR A 90 0.24 -12.49 -16.76
C TYR A 90 -0.24 -11.38 -15.81
N ILE A 91 -0.78 -11.77 -14.64
CA ILE A 91 -1.17 -10.81 -13.63
C ILE A 91 0.09 -10.43 -12.86
N LYS A 92 0.56 -9.21 -13.03
CA LYS A 92 1.64 -8.64 -12.23
C LYS A 92 1.11 -7.59 -11.26
N VAL A 93 1.55 -7.68 -10.02
CA VAL A 93 1.33 -6.66 -8.99
C VAL A 93 2.62 -5.87 -8.77
N SER A 94 2.50 -4.63 -8.33
CA SER A 94 3.64 -3.83 -7.89
C SER A 94 4.21 -4.38 -6.59
N ILE A 95 5.53 -4.57 -6.51
CA ILE A 95 6.18 -4.95 -5.25
C ILE A 95 6.81 -3.71 -4.63
N GLY A 96 6.59 -3.52 -3.34
CA GLY A 96 7.04 -2.34 -2.62
C GLY A 96 7.75 -2.65 -1.31
N PHE A 97 8.14 -1.57 -0.63
CA PHE A 97 8.85 -1.60 0.63
C PHE A 97 8.02 -0.95 1.74
N GLN A 98 8.25 -1.36 2.97
CA GLN A 98 7.51 -0.85 4.14
C GLN A 98 8.17 0.36 4.79
N ASP A 99 9.40 0.69 4.43
CA ASP A 99 10.13 1.86 4.89
C ASP A 99 11.42 2.10 4.10
N VAL A 100 12.01 3.29 4.29
CA VAL A 100 13.30 3.72 3.73
C VAL A 100 14.03 4.63 4.71
N SER A 101 15.36 4.72 4.61
CA SER A 101 16.15 5.69 5.36
C SER A 101 15.93 7.13 4.88
N SER A 102 15.95 8.08 5.80
CA SER A 102 16.04 9.52 5.49
C SER A 102 17.40 9.94 4.96
N HIS A 103 18.39 9.04 4.97
CA HIS A 103 19.77 9.30 4.56
C HIS A 103 20.11 8.62 3.23
N ARG A 104 20.96 9.27 2.43
CA ARG A 104 21.42 8.72 1.14
C ARG A 104 22.36 7.52 1.32
N SER A 105 23.22 7.56 2.32
CA SER A 105 24.22 6.53 2.64
C SER A 105 24.89 6.84 3.98
N GLY A 106 25.80 5.98 4.44
CA GLY A 106 26.65 6.25 5.58
C GLY A 106 26.64 5.17 6.65
N ALA A 107 27.20 5.46 7.82
CA ALA A 107 27.29 4.55 8.96
C ALA A 107 25.93 4.46 9.69
N ARG A 108 25.00 3.72 9.11
CA ARG A 108 23.61 3.54 9.55
C ARG A 108 23.24 2.06 9.51
N THR A 109 23.83 1.28 10.41
CA THR A 109 23.61 -0.17 10.44
C THR A 109 22.14 -0.52 10.52
N GLY A 110 21.66 -1.37 9.59
CA GLY A 110 20.26 -1.81 9.51
C GLY A 110 19.36 -0.94 8.63
N GLU A 111 19.82 0.24 8.17
CA GLU A 111 19.04 1.11 7.31
C GLU A 111 19.22 0.80 5.82
N MET A 112 18.16 0.99 5.04
CA MET A 112 18.16 0.84 3.58
C MET A 112 17.92 2.21 2.93
N SER A 113 18.85 2.69 2.10
CA SER A 113 18.64 3.94 1.36
C SER A 113 17.73 3.75 0.15
N ALA A 114 17.13 4.84 -0.32
CA ALA A 114 16.26 4.80 -1.52
C ALA A 114 17.01 4.27 -2.76
N SER A 115 18.28 4.63 -2.93
CA SER A 115 19.10 4.14 -4.05
C SER A 115 19.40 2.63 -3.96
N MET A 116 19.57 2.09 -2.74
CA MET A 116 19.72 0.64 -2.54
C MET A 116 18.41 -0.09 -2.90
N LEU A 117 17.27 0.42 -2.46
CA LEU A 117 15.97 -0.13 -2.79
C LEU A 117 15.70 -0.09 -4.31
N ALA A 118 16.00 1.03 -4.96
CA ALA A 118 15.84 1.17 -6.41
C ALA A 118 16.74 0.22 -7.22
N GLY A 119 17.92 -0.11 -6.70
CA GLY A 119 18.82 -1.08 -7.32
C GLY A 119 18.44 -2.54 -7.08
N TYR A 120 17.59 -2.81 -6.11
CA TYR A 120 17.17 -4.16 -5.73
C TYR A 120 16.04 -4.71 -6.59
N LEU A 121 15.11 -3.85 -7.03
CA LEU A 121 13.92 -4.27 -7.76
C LEU A 121 14.17 -4.51 -9.24
N LEU A 122 13.60 -5.57 -9.77
CA LEU A 122 13.62 -5.89 -11.19
C LEU A 122 12.79 -4.86 -11.98
N ARG A 123 13.30 -4.45 -13.16
CA ARG A 123 12.94 -3.22 -13.90
C ARG A 123 11.53 -3.14 -14.50
N ASP A 124 10.65 -4.11 -14.31
CA ASP A 124 9.42 -4.24 -15.11
C ASP A 124 8.13 -3.79 -14.42
N ASN A 125 8.17 -3.35 -13.15
CA ASN A 125 6.99 -2.94 -12.39
C ASN A 125 7.19 -1.59 -11.70
N TYR A 126 6.10 -0.88 -11.42
CA TYR A 126 6.13 0.23 -10.48
C TYR A 126 6.52 -0.30 -9.10
N SER A 127 7.61 0.23 -8.59
CA SER A 127 8.01 0.02 -7.21
C SER A 127 7.48 1.14 -6.35
N PHE A 128 7.07 0.84 -5.15
CA PHE A 128 6.61 1.85 -4.21
C PHE A 128 7.24 1.65 -2.83
N CYS A 129 7.18 2.68 -2.00
CA CYS A 129 7.65 2.58 -0.63
C CYS A 129 6.72 3.32 0.32
N ILE A 130 6.25 2.61 1.34
CA ILE A 130 5.45 3.17 2.44
C ILE A 130 6.39 3.94 3.36
N ILE A 131 6.05 5.18 3.72
CA ILE A 131 6.76 6.00 4.69
C ILE A 131 5.80 6.66 5.66
N GLY A 132 6.25 6.87 6.89
CA GLY A 132 5.47 7.55 7.93
C GLY A 132 4.25 6.77 8.42
N HIS A 133 4.19 5.44 8.21
CA HIS A 133 3.11 4.60 8.72
C HIS A 133 2.91 4.81 10.23
N SER A 134 1.67 4.80 10.69
CA SER A 134 1.30 5.08 12.09
C SER A 134 2.11 4.26 13.12
N GLU A 135 2.39 3.00 12.84
CA GLU A 135 3.22 2.14 13.69
C GLU A 135 4.66 2.66 13.81
N ARG A 136 5.23 3.23 12.74
CA ARG A 136 6.59 3.81 12.79
C ARG A 136 6.60 5.13 13.56
N ARG A 137 5.55 5.93 13.42
CA ARG A 137 5.36 7.14 14.25
C ARG A 137 5.25 6.78 15.73
N GLU A 138 4.50 5.72 16.05
CA GLU A 138 4.30 5.26 17.42
C GLU A 138 5.54 4.59 18.02
N PHE A 139 6.11 3.59 17.35
CA PHE A 139 7.16 2.74 17.93
C PHE A 139 8.57 3.28 17.67
N GLN A 140 8.86 3.81 16.49
CA GLN A 140 10.15 4.37 16.11
C GLN A 140 10.23 5.89 16.33
N LYS A 141 9.14 6.54 16.75
CA LYS A 141 9.07 7.99 17.00
C LYS A 141 9.42 8.84 15.77
N GLU A 142 9.05 8.36 14.60
CA GLU A 142 9.26 9.12 13.37
C GLU A 142 8.43 10.39 13.37
N THR A 143 9.11 11.52 13.15
CA THR A 143 8.47 12.85 13.05
C THR A 143 8.16 13.21 11.60
N ASP A 144 7.35 14.24 11.39
CA ASP A 144 6.98 14.71 10.05
C ASP A 144 8.21 15.22 9.27
N GLU A 145 9.23 15.79 9.97
CA GLU A 145 10.49 16.21 9.37
C GLU A 145 11.29 15.00 8.84
N VAL A 146 11.36 13.91 9.61
CA VAL A 146 12.00 12.67 9.16
C VAL A 146 11.28 12.10 7.93
N ILE A 147 9.96 12.14 7.93
CA ILE A 147 9.15 11.66 6.81
C ILE A 147 9.34 12.55 5.57
N SER A 148 9.43 13.87 5.75
CA SER A 148 9.76 14.82 4.67
C SER A 148 11.11 14.48 4.03
N GLU A 149 12.15 14.18 4.84
CA GLU A 149 13.45 13.76 4.30
C GLU A 149 13.37 12.40 3.58
N LYS A 150 12.61 11.42 4.10
CA LYS A 150 12.37 10.15 3.40
C LYS A 150 11.68 10.37 2.05
N LEU A 151 10.67 11.23 2.00
CA LEU A 151 9.98 11.60 0.77
C LEU A 151 10.96 12.17 -0.26
N LYS A 152 11.82 13.11 0.15
CA LYS A 152 12.85 13.68 -0.73
C LYS A 152 13.81 12.61 -1.27
N ARG A 153 14.20 11.61 -0.43
CA ARG A 153 15.07 10.50 -0.88
C ARG A 153 14.39 9.62 -1.92
N LEU A 154 13.10 9.31 -1.75
CA LEU A 154 12.34 8.53 -2.73
C LEU A 154 12.16 9.27 -4.04
N LEU A 155 11.92 10.58 -4.00
CA LEU A 155 11.78 11.42 -5.19
C LEU A 155 13.09 11.54 -6.02
N GLU A 156 14.24 11.17 -5.44
CA GLU A 156 15.51 11.03 -6.18
C GLU A 156 15.57 9.73 -7.01
N THR A 157 14.59 8.83 -6.89
CA THR A 157 14.50 7.53 -7.56
C THR A 157 13.18 7.40 -8.32
N ASP A 158 12.95 6.26 -8.95
CA ASP A 158 11.67 5.94 -9.61
C ASP A 158 10.70 5.17 -8.69
N ILE A 159 11.01 5.06 -7.41
CA ILE A 159 10.12 4.44 -6.42
C ILE A 159 9.01 5.42 -6.06
N VAL A 160 7.75 4.99 -6.22
CA VAL A 160 6.58 5.80 -5.88
C VAL A 160 6.43 5.89 -4.35
N PRO A 161 6.47 7.08 -3.74
CA PRO A 161 6.23 7.22 -2.32
C PRO A 161 4.75 7.04 -1.97
N VAL A 162 4.49 6.27 -0.90
CA VAL A 162 3.19 6.14 -0.24
C VAL A 162 3.31 6.76 1.15
N VAL A 163 2.88 8.00 1.28
CA VAL A 163 3.06 8.81 2.49
C VAL A 163 1.88 8.65 3.42
N CYS A 164 2.08 8.06 4.59
CA CYS A 164 1.05 7.87 5.59
C CYS A 164 0.90 9.11 6.48
N ILE A 165 -0.35 9.59 6.60
CA ILE A 165 -0.77 10.67 7.49
C ILE A 165 -2.06 10.29 8.20
N GLY A 166 -2.27 10.81 9.40
CA GLY A 166 -3.50 10.52 10.16
C GLY A 166 -3.44 11.02 11.59
N GLU A 167 -4.59 11.14 12.20
CA GLU A 167 -4.77 11.57 13.58
C GLU A 167 -4.91 10.41 14.55
N THR A 168 -4.56 10.66 15.80
CA THR A 168 -4.81 9.72 16.91
C THR A 168 -6.27 9.72 17.34
N LEU A 169 -6.69 8.68 18.10
CA LEU A 169 -8.03 8.64 18.72
C LEU A 169 -8.29 9.90 19.56
N LYS A 170 -7.31 10.33 20.33
CA LYS A 170 -7.43 11.53 21.18
C LYS A 170 -7.67 12.80 20.38
N ASP A 171 -7.07 12.93 19.21
CA ASP A 171 -7.25 14.09 18.34
C ASP A 171 -8.61 14.03 17.64
N PHE A 172 -9.02 12.84 17.21
CA PHE A 172 -10.35 12.60 16.64
C PHE A 172 -11.47 12.96 17.61
N GLU A 173 -11.40 12.48 18.86
CA GLU A 173 -12.40 12.78 19.91
C GLU A 173 -12.51 14.28 20.23
N LYS A 174 -11.44 15.05 19.99
CA LYS A 174 -11.41 16.50 20.14
C LYS A 174 -11.85 17.27 18.90
N GLY A 175 -12.15 16.57 17.79
CA GLY A 175 -12.49 17.20 16.52
C GLY A 175 -11.31 17.89 15.82
N LEU A 176 -10.06 17.48 16.12
CA LEU A 176 -8.83 18.10 15.61
C LEU A 176 -8.31 17.44 14.32
N THR A 177 -9.03 16.49 13.73
CA THR A 177 -8.59 15.74 12.54
C THR A 177 -8.00 16.64 11.45
N LYS A 178 -8.74 17.65 11.00
CA LYS A 178 -8.28 18.55 9.93
C LYS A 178 -7.08 19.40 10.32
N GLU A 179 -6.98 19.82 11.58
CA GLU A 179 -5.83 20.58 12.09
C GLU A 179 -4.57 19.70 12.10
N VAL A 180 -4.67 18.47 12.61
CA VAL A 180 -3.55 17.51 12.63
C VAL A 180 -3.08 17.19 11.22
N LEU A 181 -4.01 16.86 10.32
CA LEU A 181 -3.68 16.55 8.93
C LEU A 181 -3.03 17.73 8.22
N LYS A 182 -3.55 18.94 8.43
CA LYS A 182 -2.97 20.15 7.85
C LYS A 182 -1.52 20.34 8.33
N ASN A 183 -1.27 20.19 9.64
CA ASN A 183 0.08 20.34 10.19
C ASN A 183 1.05 19.30 9.62
N GLN A 184 0.63 18.02 9.51
CA GLN A 184 1.44 16.97 8.88
C GLN A 184 1.73 17.29 7.41
N ILE A 185 0.72 17.72 6.65
CA ILE A 185 0.87 18.09 5.24
C ILE A 185 1.81 19.28 5.09
N ASP A 186 1.63 20.33 5.89
CA ASP A 186 2.46 21.53 5.84
C ASP A 186 3.95 21.21 6.10
N VAL A 187 4.27 20.28 7.01
CA VAL A 187 5.68 19.89 7.28
C VAL A 187 6.22 18.97 6.21
N ILE A 188 5.47 17.95 5.79
CA ILE A 188 5.96 16.91 4.89
C ILE A 188 6.09 17.43 3.45
N PHE A 189 5.13 18.24 2.98
CA PHE A 189 5.04 18.65 1.58
C PHE A 189 5.40 20.13 1.34
N ASN A 190 5.81 20.87 2.39
CA ASN A 190 6.09 22.31 2.28
C ASN A 190 7.05 22.64 1.13
N SER A 191 6.57 23.49 0.21
CA SER A 191 7.32 23.93 -0.97
C SER A 191 7.86 22.80 -1.85
N LEU A 192 7.27 21.62 -1.77
CA LEU A 192 7.65 20.51 -2.64
C LEU A 192 7.18 20.79 -4.07
N GLU A 193 8.12 20.67 -5.01
CA GLU A 193 7.85 20.69 -6.45
C GLU A 193 8.23 19.32 -7.01
N SER A 194 7.28 18.62 -7.59
CA SER A 194 7.54 17.31 -8.20
C SER A 194 6.54 17.03 -9.32
N ASP A 195 7.06 16.51 -10.42
CA ASP A 195 6.29 15.93 -11.52
C ASP A 195 6.05 14.42 -11.33
N LYS A 196 6.61 13.84 -10.24
CA LYS A 196 6.46 12.42 -9.93
C LYS A 196 5.17 12.16 -9.17
N ASN A 197 4.61 10.98 -9.40
CA ASN A 197 3.44 10.51 -8.67
C ASN A 197 3.74 10.34 -7.18
N ILE A 198 2.82 10.82 -6.35
CA ILE A 198 2.85 10.63 -4.90
C ILE A 198 1.50 10.07 -4.48
N ILE A 199 1.52 9.01 -3.71
CA ILE A 199 0.34 8.45 -3.09
C ILE A 199 0.33 8.86 -1.61
N ILE A 200 -0.82 9.27 -1.10
CA ILE A 200 -1.03 9.54 0.32
C ILE A 200 -1.93 8.46 0.89
N ALA A 201 -1.59 7.89 2.02
CA ALA A 201 -2.46 6.98 2.75
C ALA A 201 -3.00 7.71 4.00
N TYR A 202 -4.31 7.93 4.03
CA TYR A 202 -4.97 8.46 5.22
C TYR A 202 -5.25 7.35 6.21
N GLU A 203 -4.60 7.40 7.34
CA GLU A 203 -4.67 6.45 8.44
C GLU A 203 -5.40 7.04 9.66
N PRO A 204 -6.74 6.95 9.77
CA PRO A 204 -7.40 7.24 11.04
C PRO A 204 -6.96 6.19 12.05
N VAL A 205 -5.96 6.51 12.91
CA VAL A 205 -5.27 5.53 13.78
C VAL A 205 -6.26 4.76 14.66
N TRP A 206 -7.35 5.42 15.07
CA TRP A 206 -8.43 4.83 15.85
C TRP A 206 -9.23 3.75 15.10
N ALA A 207 -9.21 3.76 13.76
CA ALA A 207 -9.89 2.77 12.92
C ALA A 207 -8.97 1.64 12.43
N ILE A 208 -7.65 1.69 12.73
CA ILE A 208 -6.70 0.67 12.32
C ILE A 208 -6.79 -0.54 13.26
N GLY A 209 -7.02 -1.74 12.70
CA GLY A 209 -7.02 -2.99 13.46
C GLY A 209 -8.12 -3.10 14.54
N SER A 210 -9.00 -2.10 14.65
CA SER A 210 -10.07 -2.05 15.63
C SER A 210 -11.29 -2.91 15.26
N GLY A 211 -11.38 -3.35 14.00
CA GLY A 211 -12.58 -3.97 13.42
C GLY A 211 -13.77 -3.00 13.25
N LYS A 212 -13.59 -1.72 13.58
CA LYS A 212 -14.60 -0.66 13.40
C LYS A 212 -14.12 0.28 12.29
N PRO A 213 -14.61 0.12 11.05
CA PRO A 213 -14.25 1.03 9.96
C PRO A 213 -14.84 2.43 10.22
N ALA A 214 -14.18 3.44 9.68
CA ALA A 214 -14.79 4.78 9.59
C ALA A 214 -15.97 4.76 8.63
N VAL A 215 -16.81 5.80 8.71
CA VAL A 215 -17.93 5.96 7.78
C VAL A 215 -17.41 6.42 6.42
N PRO A 216 -17.75 5.75 5.30
CA PRO A 216 -17.21 6.07 3.98
C PRO A 216 -17.41 7.53 3.55
N SER A 217 -18.56 8.13 3.83
CA SER A 217 -18.82 9.55 3.53
C SER A 217 -17.89 10.50 4.27
N ASP A 218 -17.59 10.20 5.54
CA ASP A 218 -16.72 11.05 6.36
C ASP A 218 -15.27 10.94 5.87
N VAL A 219 -14.83 9.72 5.52
CA VAL A 219 -13.52 9.48 4.88
C VAL A 219 -13.41 10.24 3.57
N ASN A 220 -14.46 10.22 2.74
CA ASN A 220 -14.51 10.94 1.47
C ASN A 220 -14.28 12.46 1.66
N GLU A 221 -14.92 13.08 2.65
CA GLU A 221 -14.71 14.49 2.97
C GLU A 221 -13.28 14.78 3.47
N ILE A 222 -12.69 13.88 4.25
CA ILE A 222 -11.30 14.01 4.68
C ILE A 222 -10.34 13.84 3.50
N HIS A 223 -10.57 12.88 2.61
CA HIS A 223 -9.74 12.70 1.41
C HIS A 223 -9.78 13.94 0.50
N LYS A 224 -10.98 14.51 0.31
CA LYS A 224 -11.11 15.80 -0.39
C LYS A 224 -10.27 16.89 0.28
N PHE A 225 -10.39 17.03 1.60
CA PHE A 225 -9.61 18.01 2.37
C PHE A 225 -8.09 17.80 2.21
N ILE A 226 -7.61 16.56 2.23
CA ILE A 226 -6.19 16.21 2.03
C ILE A 226 -5.75 16.68 0.63
N LYS A 227 -6.49 16.32 -0.44
CA LYS A 227 -6.19 16.72 -1.82
C LYS A 227 -6.10 18.24 -1.95
N ASP A 228 -7.12 18.94 -1.48
CA ASP A 228 -7.18 20.42 -1.55
C ASP A 228 -6.00 21.07 -0.78
N THR A 229 -5.66 20.53 0.39
CA THR A 229 -4.58 21.05 1.24
C THR A 229 -3.22 20.86 0.60
N VAL A 230 -2.90 19.67 0.07
CA VAL A 230 -1.62 19.41 -0.59
C VAL A 230 -1.47 20.27 -1.83
N GLN A 231 -2.51 20.39 -2.65
CA GLN A 231 -2.49 21.26 -3.85
C GLN A 231 -2.27 22.73 -3.51
N SER A 232 -2.61 23.16 -2.30
CA SER A 232 -2.41 24.56 -1.86
C SER A 232 -0.98 24.85 -1.40
N CYS A 233 -0.22 23.85 -0.92
CA CYS A 233 1.11 24.03 -0.33
C CYS A 233 2.26 23.45 -1.17
N ALA A 234 1.95 22.61 -2.16
CA ALA A 234 2.94 21.96 -3.01
C ALA A 234 2.54 22.03 -4.49
N LYS A 235 3.53 22.01 -5.38
CA LYS A 235 3.31 21.89 -6.83
C LYS A 235 3.44 20.43 -7.25
N ILE A 236 2.37 19.68 -7.02
CA ILE A 236 2.26 18.26 -7.39
C ILE A 236 1.08 18.10 -8.31
N THR A 237 1.29 17.46 -9.47
CA THR A 237 0.27 17.39 -10.54
C THR A 237 -0.82 16.38 -10.23
N ASP A 238 -0.46 15.20 -9.71
CA ASP A 238 -1.39 14.11 -9.44
C ASP A 238 -1.21 13.55 -8.03
N ILE A 239 -2.29 13.55 -7.26
CA ILE A 239 -2.31 13.02 -5.90
C ILE A 239 -3.43 12.00 -5.79
N ASN A 240 -3.04 10.76 -5.47
CA ASN A 240 -4.00 9.73 -5.11
C ASN A 240 -4.03 9.59 -3.58
N VAL A 241 -5.23 9.48 -3.02
CA VAL A 241 -5.41 9.32 -1.57
C VAL A 241 -6.10 8.00 -1.27
N LEU A 242 -5.38 7.10 -0.58
CA LEU A 242 -5.84 5.78 -0.18
C LEU A 242 -6.41 5.82 1.23
N TYR A 243 -7.45 5.04 1.48
CA TYR A 243 -7.93 4.80 2.83
C TYR A 243 -7.10 3.72 3.52
N GLY A 244 -6.48 4.04 4.64
CA GLY A 244 -5.60 3.17 5.44
C GLY A 244 -6.20 2.64 6.75
N GLY A 245 -7.51 2.76 6.94
CA GLY A 245 -8.20 2.16 8.09
C GLY A 245 -8.60 0.69 7.85
N SER A 246 -9.56 0.18 8.64
CA SER A 246 -10.04 -1.20 8.51
C SER A 246 -10.83 -1.41 7.22
N VAL A 247 -10.22 -2.11 6.26
CA VAL A 247 -10.83 -2.51 4.97
C VAL A 247 -10.88 -4.02 4.89
N ASN A 248 -12.00 -4.55 4.41
CA ASN A 248 -12.24 -5.97 4.13
C ASN A 248 -13.12 -6.12 2.87
N ALA A 249 -13.38 -7.36 2.44
CA ALA A 249 -14.17 -7.64 1.24
C ALA A 249 -15.61 -7.13 1.33
N GLU A 250 -16.20 -7.09 2.52
CA GLU A 250 -17.59 -6.67 2.71
C GLU A 250 -17.76 -5.16 2.61
N ASN A 251 -16.80 -4.37 3.16
CA ASN A 251 -16.91 -2.92 3.23
C ASN A 251 -16.17 -2.17 2.13
N SER A 252 -15.20 -2.78 1.44
CA SER A 252 -14.34 -2.11 0.45
C SER A 252 -15.12 -1.43 -0.67
N LYS A 253 -16.20 -2.06 -1.15
CA LYS A 253 -17.06 -1.50 -2.19
C LYS A 253 -17.60 -0.12 -1.80
N SER A 254 -18.11 0.03 -0.57
CA SER A 254 -18.68 1.30 -0.09
C SER A 254 -17.66 2.43 0.02
N PHE A 255 -16.37 2.10 0.24
CA PHE A 255 -15.29 3.08 0.16
C PHE A 255 -14.94 3.44 -1.28
N PHE A 256 -14.81 2.45 -2.16
CA PHE A 256 -14.42 2.69 -3.56
C PHE A 256 -15.50 3.42 -4.38
N GLU A 257 -16.77 3.36 -3.97
CA GLU A 257 -17.86 4.16 -4.56
C GLU A 257 -17.76 5.66 -4.23
N GLN A 258 -16.86 6.06 -3.30
CA GLN A 258 -16.69 7.45 -2.93
C GLN A 258 -15.78 8.20 -3.90
N LYS A 259 -16.17 9.42 -4.27
CA LYS A 259 -15.52 10.23 -5.32
C LYS A 259 -14.05 10.55 -5.06
N TYR A 260 -13.65 10.75 -3.81
CA TYR A 260 -12.30 11.20 -3.44
C TYR A 260 -11.45 10.11 -2.82
N ILE A 261 -11.95 8.87 -2.75
CA ILE A 261 -11.19 7.70 -2.29
C ILE A 261 -10.64 6.96 -3.50
N ASP A 262 -9.32 7.10 -3.74
CA ASP A 262 -8.69 6.52 -4.94
C ASP A 262 -8.29 5.05 -4.76
N GLY A 263 -8.41 4.49 -3.55
CA GLY A 263 -8.05 3.11 -3.26
C GLY A 263 -7.88 2.84 -1.77
N ALA A 264 -7.10 1.80 -1.43
CA ALA A 264 -6.90 1.39 -0.04
C ALA A 264 -5.46 0.90 0.24
N LEU A 265 -4.99 1.18 1.47
CA LEU A 265 -3.82 0.55 2.08
C LEU A 265 -4.31 -0.48 3.09
N VAL A 266 -4.24 -1.76 2.73
CA VAL A 266 -4.88 -2.88 3.44
C VAL A 266 -3.87 -3.60 4.33
N GLY A 267 -4.12 -3.65 5.63
CA GLY A 267 -3.30 -4.39 6.60
C GLY A 267 -3.67 -5.87 6.70
N GLY A 268 -4.13 -6.31 7.88
CA GLY A 268 -4.37 -7.73 8.20
C GLY A 268 -5.20 -8.53 7.19
N ALA A 269 -6.24 -7.93 6.60
CA ALA A 269 -7.04 -8.58 5.56
C ALA A 269 -6.24 -8.97 4.30
N SER A 270 -5.09 -8.34 4.07
CA SER A 270 -4.24 -8.66 2.92
C SER A 270 -3.38 -9.91 3.10
N LEU A 271 -3.29 -10.46 4.30
CA LEU A 271 -2.59 -11.72 4.57
C LEU A 271 -3.38 -12.93 4.04
N ASP A 272 -4.71 -12.82 3.94
CA ASP A 272 -5.54 -13.79 3.26
C ASP A 272 -5.69 -13.42 1.78
N PRO A 273 -5.16 -14.22 0.83
CA PRO A 273 -5.22 -13.92 -0.60
C PRO A 273 -6.64 -13.94 -1.15
N VAL A 274 -7.57 -14.68 -0.52
CA VAL A 274 -8.99 -14.72 -0.92
C VAL A 274 -9.66 -13.41 -0.55
N GLU A 275 -9.43 -12.96 0.66
CA GLU A 275 -9.97 -11.70 1.17
C GLU A 275 -9.42 -10.51 0.39
N PHE A 276 -8.09 -10.46 0.20
CA PHE A 276 -7.45 -9.41 -0.58
C PHE A 276 -7.88 -9.43 -2.06
N GLY A 277 -8.00 -10.63 -2.65
CA GLY A 277 -8.50 -10.78 -4.03
C GLY A 277 -9.91 -10.22 -4.21
N LYS A 278 -10.82 -10.43 -3.26
CA LYS A 278 -12.17 -9.84 -3.29
C LYS A 278 -12.15 -8.32 -3.16
N ILE A 279 -11.28 -7.76 -2.31
CA ILE A 279 -11.09 -6.30 -2.21
C ILE A 279 -10.64 -5.75 -3.57
N CYS A 280 -9.66 -6.40 -4.21
CA CYS A 280 -9.18 -6.01 -5.54
C CYS A 280 -10.27 -6.09 -6.62
N ILE A 281 -11.11 -7.13 -6.60
CA ILE A 281 -12.26 -7.26 -7.52
C ILE A 281 -13.27 -6.13 -7.31
N ASN A 282 -13.59 -5.78 -6.07
CA ASN A 282 -14.48 -4.65 -5.78
C ASN A 282 -13.92 -3.34 -6.34
N TYR A 283 -12.60 -3.16 -6.29
CA TYR A 283 -11.95 -1.99 -6.89
C TYR A 283 -12.05 -1.98 -8.43
N ILE A 284 -11.73 -3.09 -9.10
CA ILE A 284 -11.86 -3.21 -10.56
C ILE A 284 -13.29 -2.89 -10.99
N HIS A 285 -14.26 -3.46 -10.30
CA HIS A 285 -15.69 -3.27 -10.61
C HIS A 285 -16.11 -1.80 -10.56
N GLN A 286 -15.55 -1.06 -9.59
CA GLN A 286 -15.82 0.37 -9.45
C GLN A 286 -15.18 1.18 -10.58
N MET A 287 -13.95 0.87 -10.97
CA MET A 287 -13.26 1.55 -12.07
C MET A 287 -14.02 1.40 -13.39
N GLU A 288 -14.50 0.18 -13.69
CA GLU A 288 -15.26 -0.11 -14.91
C GLU A 288 -16.63 0.57 -14.96
N THR A 289 -17.22 0.91 -13.80
CA THR A 289 -18.52 1.61 -13.76
C THR A 289 -18.38 3.12 -13.91
N GLN A 290 -17.17 3.66 -13.83
CA GLN A 290 -16.87 5.09 -14.00
C GLN A 290 -16.42 5.46 -15.43
N GLU A 291 -16.05 4.47 -16.26
CA GLU A 291 -15.80 4.62 -17.69
C GLU A 291 -17.12 4.55 -18.49
#